data_7422c918a58e587704c603b68640afd2
#
_entry.id   7422c918a58e587704c603b68640afd2
#
_cell.length_a   1.000
_cell.length_b   1.000
_cell.length_c   1.000
_cell.angle_alpha   90.00
_cell.angle_beta   90.00
_cell.angle_gamma   90.00
#
_symmetry.space_group_name_H-M   'P 1'
#
loop_
_entity.id
_entity.type
_entity.pdbx_description
1 polymer ?
#
loop_
_entity_poly.entity_id
_entity_poly.type
_entity_poly.pdbx_seq_one_letter_code
_entity_poly.pdbx_strand_id
1 'polypeptide(L)'
;MRPAGFLSIIRPANSVVAGLAAIVAYLIATGTLVPGVLLLMAVVMLVTAAGNVINDYYDAEIDKINRPKRPIPSGAVTRKAALAYAFVLFMLGIVASIATTPLCLALAIFNSALLVLYAAWLKSTPFFGNAAVSYLSASIFLFGGAFAGWTGFCHMLPLAVITFLAMLSREILKDAEDIDGDRAGGADTLPLRIGVKKSALLSFVFAVAAVAASAVPYAWWGLWYLPGIAIVDLVILAAAARALPCSDPAALKATGATTLLKYGMFASLVVFTLSAILL
;
A
#
# COMPACT_ATOMS: atom_id res chain seq x y z
N MET A 1 -4.89 -30.96 0.49
CA MET A 1 -4.78 -29.56 0.96
C MET A 1 -4.16 -29.57 2.34
N ARG A 2 -3.18 -28.71 2.62
CA ARG A 2 -2.48 -28.66 3.91
C ARG A 2 -2.92 -27.41 4.68
N PRO A 3 -3.33 -27.50 5.95
CA PRO A 3 -3.74 -26.32 6.76
C PRO A 3 -2.69 -25.19 6.75
N ALA A 4 -1.40 -25.57 6.82
CA ALA A 4 -0.29 -24.62 6.74
C ALA A 4 -0.27 -23.81 5.42
N GLY A 5 -0.80 -24.37 4.31
CA GLY A 5 -0.92 -23.66 3.03
C GLY A 5 -1.92 -22.51 3.09
N PHE A 6 -3.06 -22.71 3.76
CA PHE A 6 -4.06 -21.66 3.95
C PHE A 6 -3.57 -20.54 4.87
N LEU A 7 -2.75 -20.86 5.87
CA LEU A 7 -2.11 -19.85 6.70
C LEU A 7 -1.03 -19.07 5.93
N SER A 8 -0.24 -19.78 5.11
CA SER A 8 0.84 -19.13 4.35
C SER A 8 0.30 -18.18 3.26
N ILE A 9 -0.80 -18.55 2.56
CA ILE A 9 -1.31 -17.77 1.42
C ILE A 9 -1.88 -16.40 1.84
N ILE A 10 -2.40 -16.25 3.06
CA ILE A 10 -2.89 -14.98 3.60
C ILE A 10 -1.77 -14.02 3.98
N ARG A 11 -0.50 -14.47 3.97
CA ARG A 11 0.68 -13.70 4.40
C ARG A 11 0.46 -13.03 5.76
N PRO A 12 0.41 -13.79 6.87
CA PRO A 12 -0.04 -13.29 8.18
C PRO A 12 0.68 -12.01 8.64
N ALA A 13 2.00 -11.96 8.47
CA ALA A 13 2.79 -10.78 8.84
C ALA A 13 2.31 -9.51 8.11
N ASN A 14 2.04 -9.61 6.81
CA ASN A 14 1.54 -8.49 5.99
C ASN A 14 0.16 -8.03 6.46
N SER A 15 -0.74 -8.98 6.71
CA SER A 15 -2.12 -8.68 7.15
C SER A 15 -2.14 -8.06 8.55
N VAL A 16 -1.32 -8.56 9.47
CA VAL A 16 -1.18 -7.99 10.83
C VAL A 16 -0.61 -6.58 10.77
N VAL A 17 0.45 -6.34 9.99
CA VAL A 17 1.03 -5.00 9.82
C VAL A 17 0.00 -4.01 9.26
N ALA A 18 -0.80 -4.40 8.27
CA ALA A 18 -1.88 -3.56 7.74
C ALA A 18 -2.94 -3.24 8.81
N GLY A 19 -3.35 -4.24 9.61
CA GLY A 19 -4.29 -4.04 10.71
C GLY A 19 -3.75 -3.13 11.80
N LEU A 20 -2.48 -3.28 12.18
CA LEU A 20 -1.81 -2.38 13.14
C LEU A 20 -1.71 -0.95 12.59
N ALA A 21 -1.41 -0.80 11.30
CA ALA A 21 -1.38 0.52 10.66
C ALA A 21 -2.75 1.22 10.70
N ALA A 22 -3.86 0.48 10.63
CA ALA A 22 -5.20 1.04 10.78
C ALA A 22 -5.47 1.53 12.22
N ILE A 23 -4.97 0.81 13.24
CA ILE A 23 -5.02 1.29 14.64
C ILE A 23 -4.24 2.59 14.78
N VAL A 24 -3.01 2.64 14.23
CA VAL A 24 -2.17 3.84 14.24
C VAL A 24 -2.88 4.99 13.50
N ALA A 25 -3.50 4.74 12.37
CA ALA A 25 -4.25 5.76 11.63
C ALA A 25 -5.43 6.31 12.45
N TYR A 26 -6.15 5.46 13.18
CA TYR A 26 -7.19 5.91 14.11
C TYR A 26 -6.62 6.74 15.26
N LEU A 27 -5.49 6.31 15.85
CA LEU A 27 -4.81 7.05 16.90
C LEU A 27 -4.38 8.44 16.41
N ILE A 28 -3.83 8.54 15.20
CA ILE A 28 -3.48 9.83 14.58
C ILE A 28 -4.74 10.71 14.39
N ALA A 29 -5.85 10.10 13.99
CA ALA A 29 -7.09 10.84 13.75
C ALA A 29 -7.75 11.41 15.01
N THR A 30 -7.54 10.77 16.17
CA THR A 30 -8.31 11.04 17.41
C THR A 30 -7.47 11.37 18.64
N GLY A 31 -6.16 11.12 18.61
CA GLY A 31 -5.26 11.22 19.76
C GLY A 31 -5.50 10.15 20.84
N THR A 32 -6.47 9.23 20.67
CA THR A 32 -6.87 8.26 21.69
C THR A 32 -7.11 6.88 21.10
N LEU A 33 -7.17 5.85 21.95
CA LEU A 33 -7.53 4.49 21.55
C LEU A 33 -8.81 4.05 22.27
N VAL A 34 -9.69 3.37 21.53
CA VAL A 34 -10.92 2.75 22.05
C VAL A 34 -10.91 1.25 21.75
N PRO A 35 -11.61 0.39 22.53
CA PRO A 35 -11.62 -1.06 22.26
C PRO A 35 -12.08 -1.44 20.85
N GLY A 36 -12.95 -0.62 20.23
CA GLY A 36 -13.43 -0.81 18.86
C GLY A 36 -12.35 -0.84 17.78
N VAL A 37 -11.13 -0.34 18.05
CA VAL A 37 -10.00 -0.42 17.10
C VAL A 37 -9.57 -1.88 16.80
N LEU A 38 -9.90 -2.83 17.67
CA LEU A 38 -9.66 -4.26 17.41
C LEU A 38 -10.56 -4.78 16.29
N LEU A 39 -11.79 -4.28 16.20
CA LEU A 39 -12.68 -4.58 15.08
C LEU A 39 -12.17 -3.95 13.79
N LEU A 40 -11.73 -2.69 13.84
CA LEU A 40 -11.09 -2.01 12.71
C LEU A 40 -9.88 -2.82 12.19
N MET A 41 -8.99 -3.24 13.11
CA MET A 41 -7.86 -4.10 12.80
C MET A 41 -8.30 -5.39 12.10
N ALA A 42 -9.31 -6.09 12.65
CA ALA A 42 -9.82 -7.34 12.10
C ALA A 42 -10.34 -7.15 10.66
N VAL A 43 -11.12 -6.09 10.40
CA VAL A 43 -11.62 -5.77 9.05
C VAL A 43 -10.47 -5.59 8.06
N VAL A 44 -9.48 -4.76 8.41
CA VAL A 44 -8.34 -4.49 7.52
C VAL A 44 -7.49 -5.75 7.31
N MET A 45 -7.28 -6.56 8.35
CA MET A 45 -6.58 -7.85 8.24
C MET A 45 -7.30 -8.82 7.30
N LEU A 46 -8.62 -8.96 7.42
CA LEU A 46 -9.42 -9.87 6.59
C LEU A 46 -9.40 -9.45 5.12
N VAL A 47 -9.61 -8.16 4.83
CA VAL A 47 -9.57 -7.62 3.46
C VAL A 47 -8.17 -7.74 2.86
N THR A 48 -7.11 -7.44 3.62
CA THR A 48 -5.72 -7.60 3.16
C THR A 48 -5.38 -9.06 2.90
N ALA A 49 -5.79 -9.96 3.80
CA ALA A 49 -5.61 -11.41 3.64
C ALA A 49 -6.30 -11.91 2.37
N ALA A 50 -7.55 -11.50 2.15
CA ALA A 50 -8.30 -11.82 0.94
C ALA A 50 -7.60 -11.30 -0.33
N GLY A 51 -7.07 -10.06 -0.29
CA GLY A 51 -6.27 -9.47 -1.36
C GLY A 51 -5.01 -10.27 -1.68
N ASN A 52 -4.29 -10.77 -0.66
CA ASN A 52 -3.14 -11.66 -0.88
C ASN A 52 -3.55 -12.97 -1.56
N VAL A 53 -4.65 -13.59 -1.12
CA VAL A 53 -5.14 -14.86 -1.67
C VAL A 53 -5.61 -14.69 -3.11
N ILE A 54 -6.39 -13.65 -3.42
CA ILE A 54 -6.88 -13.40 -4.78
C ILE A 54 -5.75 -13.05 -5.74
N ASN A 55 -4.70 -12.35 -5.26
CA ASN A 55 -3.52 -12.09 -6.06
C ASN A 55 -2.79 -13.40 -6.42
N ASP A 56 -2.56 -14.31 -5.45
CA ASP A 56 -1.93 -15.61 -5.71
C ASP A 56 -2.81 -16.49 -6.62
N TYR A 57 -4.15 -16.35 -6.57
CA TYR A 57 -5.08 -17.04 -7.48
C TYR A 57 -4.87 -16.64 -8.94
N TYR A 58 -4.76 -15.33 -9.22
CA TYR A 58 -4.53 -14.83 -10.58
C TYR A 58 -3.11 -15.08 -11.05
N ASP A 59 -2.12 -15.02 -10.14
CA ASP A 59 -0.69 -15.25 -10.45
C ASP A 59 -0.32 -16.73 -10.54
N ALA A 60 -1.25 -17.68 -10.35
CA ALA A 60 -0.96 -19.10 -10.20
C ALA A 60 -0.06 -19.68 -11.29
N GLU A 61 -0.25 -19.29 -12.56
CA GLU A 61 0.54 -19.81 -13.69
C GLU A 61 1.94 -19.20 -13.74
N ILE A 62 2.06 -17.89 -13.57
CA ILE A 62 3.35 -17.21 -13.58
C ILE A 62 4.20 -17.57 -12.33
N ASP A 63 3.55 -17.83 -11.20
CA ASP A 63 4.21 -18.26 -9.97
C ASP A 63 4.77 -19.68 -10.05
N LYS A 64 4.29 -20.55 -10.94
CA LYS A 64 4.91 -21.85 -11.21
C LYS A 64 6.37 -21.70 -11.67
N ILE A 65 6.65 -20.63 -12.39
CA ILE A 65 7.98 -20.32 -12.92
C ILE A 65 8.78 -19.51 -11.90
N ASN A 66 8.20 -18.40 -11.44
CA ASN A 66 8.94 -17.41 -10.65
C ASN A 66 9.04 -17.75 -9.16
N ARG A 67 8.02 -18.42 -8.62
CA ARG A 67 7.87 -18.69 -7.17
C ARG A 67 7.24 -20.07 -6.91
N PRO A 68 7.87 -21.18 -7.33
CA PRO A 68 7.28 -22.53 -7.29
C PRO A 68 6.95 -23.02 -5.86
N LYS A 69 7.53 -22.38 -4.84
CA LYS A 69 7.26 -22.70 -3.42
C LYS A 69 6.00 -22.03 -2.87
N ARG A 70 5.32 -21.14 -3.62
CA ARG A 70 4.05 -20.55 -3.18
C ARG A 70 2.96 -21.61 -3.01
N PRO A 71 1.92 -21.35 -2.15
CA PRO A 71 0.93 -22.36 -1.79
C PRO A 71 0.16 -22.98 -2.97
N ILE A 72 -0.17 -22.22 -4.02
CA ILE A 72 -0.89 -22.75 -5.17
C ILE A 72 0.05 -23.55 -6.10
N PRO A 73 1.19 -23.00 -6.55
CA PRO A 73 2.14 -23.75 -7.36
C PRO A 73 2.63 -25.06 -6.72
N SER A 74 2.90 -25.05 -5.42
CA SER A 74 3.37 -26.22 -4.67
C SER A 74 2.30 -27.28 -4.40
N GLY A 75 1.03 -27.01 -4.78
CA GLY A 75 -0.10 -27.92 -4.53
C GLY A 75 -0.59 -27.95 -3.07
N ALA A 76 -0.06 -27.07 -2.18
CA ALA A 76 -0.52 -26.99 -0.80
C ALA A 76 -1.98 -26.51 -0.70
N VAL A 77 -2.39 -25.62 -1.62
CA VAL A 77 -3.77 -25.11 -1.79
C VAL A 77 -4.16 -25.25 -3.26
N THR A 78 -5.34 -25.78 -3.56
CA THR A 78 -5.83 -25.81 -4.93
C THR A 78 -6.33 -24.42 -5.35
N ARG A 79 -6.24 -24.11 -6.66
CA ARG A 79 -6.71 -22.83 -7.20
C ARG A 79 -8.18 -22.57 -6.86
N LYS A 80 -9.05 -23.59 -6.95
CA LYS A 80 -10.48 -23.50 -6.59
C LYS A 80 -10.67 -23.18 -5.09
N ALA A 81 -9.90 -23.84 -4.23
CA ALA A 81 -9.96 -23.60 -2.78
C ALA A 81 -9.44 -22.19 -2.42
N ALA A 82 -8.42 -21.69 -3.12
CA ALA A 82 -7.93 -20.33 -2.94
C ALA A 82 -9.02 -19.29 -3.30
N LEU A 83 -9.71 -19.46 -4.42
CA LEU A 83 -10.81 -18.56 -4.82
C LEU A 83 -11.94 -18.54 -3.78
N ALA A 84 -12.39 -19.73 -3.34
CA ALA A 84 -13.42 -19.83 -2.30
C ALA A 84 -12.97 -19.19 -0.97
N TYR A 85 -11.70 -19.40 -0.61
CA TYR A 85 -11.12 -18.80 0.61
C TYR A 85 -11.04 -17.29 0.53
N ALA A 86 -10.58 -16.72 -0.60
CA ALA A 86 -10.57 -15.27 -0.84
C ALA A 86 -11.98 -14.69 -0.71
N PHE A 87 -12.99 -15.32 -1.32
CA PHE A 87 -14.39 -14.90 -1.23
C PHE A 87 -14.87 -14.88 0.23
N VAL A 88 -14.63 -15.95 0.99
CA VAL A 88 -15.00 -16.02 2.41
C VAL A 88 -14.34 -14.92 3.22
N LEU A 89 -13.05 -14.66 3.03
CA LEU A 89 -12.33 -13.61 3.73
C LEU A 89 -12.86 -12.21 3.39
N PHE A 90 -13.13 -11.91 2.11
CA PHE A 90 -13.76 -10.65 1.71
C PHE A 90 -15.13 -10.47 2.36
N MET A 91 -15.97 -11.51 2.31
CA MET A 91 -17.30 -11.45 2.92
C MET A 91 -17.22 -11.26 4.44
N LEU A 92 -16.33 -11.95 5.13
CA LEU A 92 -16.10 -11.76 6.57
C LEU A 92 -15.65 -10.34 6.89
N GLY A 93 -14.72 -9.77 6.10
CA GLY A 93 -14.25 -8.39 6.26
C GLY A 93 -15.38 -7.37 6.05
N ILE A 94 -16.18 -7.54 4.99
CA ILE A 94 -17.33 -6.67 4.70
C ILE A 94 -18.41 -6.79 5.79
N VAL A 95 -18.76 -8.00 6.19
CA VAL A 95 -19.76 -8.23 7.26
C VAL A 95 -19.27 -7.66 8.59
N ALA A 96 -18.00 -7.86 8.96
CA ALA A 96 -17.44 -7.27 10.17
C ALA A 96 -17.46 -5.73 10.11
N SER A 97 -17.29 -5.13 8.92
CA SER A 97 -17.33 -3.67 8.77
C SER A 97 -18.73 -3.06 8.99
N ILE A 98 -19.81 -3.85 8.93
CA ILE A 98 -21.17 -3.39 9.26
C ILE A 98 -21.24 -2.91 10.72
N ALA A 99 -20.49 -3.53 11.62
CA ALA A 99 -20.41 -3.14 13.03
C ALA A 99 -19.50 -1.94 13.29
N THR A 100 -19.00 -1.27 12.24
CA THR A 100 -18.19 -0.04 12.30
C THR A 100 -19.03 1.17 11.87
N THR A 101 -18.48 2.03 11.02
CA THR A 101 -19.23 3.18 10.45
C THR A 101 -19.64 2.92 9.01
N PRO A 102 -20.67 3.61 8.48
CA PRO A 102 -21.04 3.51 7.06
C PRO A 102 -19.88 3.83 6.11
N LEU A 103 -19.00 4.74 6.49
CA LEU A 103 -17.79 5.07 5.71
C LEU A 103 -16.80 3.90 5.68
N CYS A 104 -16.57 3.24 6.82
CA CYS A 104 -15.73 2.04 6.86
C CYS A 104 -16.31 0.91 6.02
N LEU A 105 -17.63 0.70 6.05
CA LEU A 105 -18.31 -0.28 5.20
C LEU A 105 -18.12 0.05 3.71
N ALA A 106 -18.33 1.30 3.32
CA ALA A 106 -18.12 1.75 1.93
C ALA A 106 -16.66 1.53 1.48
N LEU A 107 -15.70 1.88 2.32
CA LEU A 107 -14.27 1.66 2.06
C LEU A 107 -13.92 0.17 1.98
N ALA A 108 -14.48 -0.68 2.86
CA ALA A 108 -14.25 -2.12 2.83
C ALA A 108 -14.75 -2.74 1.53
N ILE A 109 -15.95 -2.37 1.07
CA ILE A 109 -16.52 -2.82 -0.21
C ILE A 109 -15.65 -2.32 -1.37
N PHE A 110 -15.35 -1.02 -1.41
CA PHE A 110 -14.56 -0.43 -2.49
C PHE A 110 -13.14 -1.04 -2.58
N ASN A 111 -12.43 -1.14 -1.44
CA ASN A 111 -11.08 -1.71 -1.42
C ASN A 111 -11.09 -3.19 -1.79
N SER A 112 -12.10 -3.95 -1.38
CA SER A 112 -12.26 -5.36 -1.78
C SER A 112 -12.44 -5.49 -3.30
N ALA A 113 -13.32 -4.69 -3.89
CA ALA A 113 -13.52 -4.65 -5.34
C ALA A 113 -12.25 -4.22 -6.08
N LEU A 114 -11.56 -3.19 -5.58
CA LEU A 114 -10.31 -2.71 -6.16
C LEU A 114 -9.17 -3.73 -6.08
N LEU A 115 -9.07 -4.50 -4.98
CA LEU A 115 -8.10 -5.59 -4.83
C LEU A 115 -8.33 -6.70 -5.86
N VAL A 116 -9.59 -7.07 -6.10
CA VAL A 116 -9.95 -8.06 -7.14
C VAL A 116 -9.60 -7.52 -8.53
N LEU A 117 -10.00 -6.28 -8.82
CA LEU A 117 -9.74 -5.62 -10.10
C LEU A 117 -8.23 -5.45 -10.34
N TYR A 118 -7.48 -5.08 -9.31
CA TYR A 118 -6.02 -4.99 -9.36
C TYR A 118 -5.40 -6.35 -9.70
N ALA A 119 -5.76 -7.40 -8.96
CA ALA A 119 -5.20 -8.73 -9.17
C ALA A 119 -5.56 -9.31 -10.54
N ALA A 120 -6.77 -9.05 -11.01
CA ALA A 120 -7.27 -9.60 -12.29
C ALA A 120 -6.72 -8.88 -13.53
N TRP A 121 -6.52 -7.56 -13.42
CA TRP A 121 -6.28 -6.74 -14.62
C TRP A 121 -5.33 -5.56 -14.40
N LEU A 122 -5.55 -4.68 -13.38
CA LEU A 122 -4.85 -3.39 -13.29
C LEU A 122 -3.34 -3.52 -13.11
N LYS A 123 -2.87 -4.56 -12.43
CA LYS A 123 -1.42 -4.79 -12.20
C LYS A 123 -0.60 -4.91 -13.49
N SER A 124 -1.25 -5.28 -14.61
CA SER A 124 -0.61 -5.40 -15.91
C SER A 124 -0.89 -4.21 -16.82
N THR A 125 -1.43 -3.10 -16.28
CA THR A 125 -1.76 -1.90 -17.05
C THR A 125 -0.83 -0.75 -16.68
N PRO A 126 -0.45 0.09 -17.66
CA PRO A 126 0.42 1.21 -17.40
C PRO A 126 -0.26 2.22 -16.46
N PHE A 127 0.45 2.61 -15.40
CA PHE A 127 0.04 3.59 -14.41
C PHE A 127 -1.13 3.19 -13.48
N PHE A 128 -2.22 2.58 -13.99
CA PHE A 128 -3.40 2.27 -13.18
C PHE A 128 -3.11 1.23 -12.09
N GLY A 129 -2.21 0.28 -12.35
CA GLY A 129 -1.73 -0.67 -11.34
C GLY A 129 -1.01 0.05 -10.19
N ASN A 130 -0.08 0.95 -10.53
CA ASN A 130 0.64 1.75 -9.54
C ASN A 130 -0.30 2.64 -8.73
N ALA A 131 -1.27 3.28 -9.39
CA ALA A 131 -2.27 4.11 -8.73
C ALA A 131 -3.16 3.30 -7.78
N ALA A 132 -3.60 2.10 -8.18
CA ALA A 132 -4.42 1.23 -7.35
C ALA A 132 -3.68 0.78 -6.07
N VAL A 133 -2.44 0.31 -6.19
CA VAL A 133 -1.61 -0.08 -5.03
C VAL A 133 -1.33 1.11 -4.12
N SER A 134 -1.04 2.28 -4.70
CA SER A 134 -0.79 3.51 -3.95
C SER A 134 -2.03 3.96 -3.18
N TYR A 135 -3.22 3.90 -3.81
CA TYR A 135 -4.48 4.18 -3.14
C TYR A 135 -4.75 3.17 -2.01
N LEU A 136 -4.60 1.86 -2.27
CA LEU A 136 -4.84 0.83 -1.25
C LEU A 136 -3.94 1.04 -0.02
N SER A 137 -2.69 1.44 -0.22
CA SER A 137 -1.77 1.80 0.87
C SER A 137 -2.22 3.06 1.62
N ALA A 138 -2.63 4.10 0.89
CA ALA A 138 -3.12 5.35 1.45
C ALA A 138 -4.48 5.19 2.17
N SER A 139 -5.32 4.27 1.69
CA SER A 139 -6.66 4.04 2.23
C SER A 139 -6.67 3.58 3.69
N ILE A 140 -5.54 3.10 4.21
CA ILE A 140 -5.39 2.76 5.63
C ILE A 140 -5.64 4.00 6.52
N PHE A 141 -5.13 5.17 6.12
CA PHE A 141 -5.41 6.44 6.81
C PHE A 141 -6.89 6.81 6.71
N LEU A 142 -7.48 6.65 5.54
CA LEU A 142 -8.91 6.90 5.34
C LEU A 142 -9.78 5.97 6.22
N PHE A 143 -9.36 4.72 6.38
CA PHE A 143 -10.07 3.74 7.19
C PHE A 143 -10.02 4.10 8.68
N GLY A 144 -8.85 4.48 9.20
CA GLY A 144 -8.69 4.96 10.57
C GLY A 144 -9.52 6.22 10.81
N GLY A 145 -9.47 7.20 9.91
CA GLY A 145 -10.29 8.41 9.98
C GLY A 145 -11.79 8.13 9.86
N ALA A 146 -12.22 7.25 8.96
CA ALA A 146 -13.60 6.86 8.78
C ALA A 146 -14.21 6.20 10.02
N PHE A 147 -13.41 5.46 10.78
CA PHE A 147 -13.85 4.88 12.05
C PHE A 147 -14.11 5.95 13.12
N ALA A 148 -13.43 7.09 13.05
CA ALA A 148 -13.70 8.28 13.87
C ALA A 148 -14.86 9.14 13.33
N GLY A 149 -15.52 8.73 12.24
CA GLY A 149 -16.62 9.45 11.60
C GLY A 149 -16.17 10.40 10.50
N TRP A 150 -17.11 11.24 10.00
CA TRP A 150 -16.87 12.11 8.84
C TRP A 150 -15.76 13.13 9.07
N THR A 151 -15.73 13.77 10.23
CA THR A 151 -14.69 14.74 10.59
C THR A 151 -13.31 14.09 10.61
N GLY A 152 -13.19 12.90 11.25
CA GLY A 152 -11.95 12.12 11.24
C GLY A 152 -11.52 11.71 9.83
N PHE A 153 -12.46 11.30 8.99
CA PHE A 153 -12.18 10.98 7.58
C PHE A 153 -11.59 12.17 6.84
N CYS A 154 -12.21 13.35 6.94
CA CYS A 154 -11.69 14.57 6.31
C CYS A 154 -10.33 14.99 6.87
N HIS A 155 -10.13 14.82 8.18
CA HIS A 155 -8.85 15.12 8.83
C HIS A 155 -7.71 14.24 8.31
N MET A 156 -8.00 12.98 7.94
CA MET A 156 -6.98 12.04 7.45
C MET A 156 -6.72 12.13 5.94
N LEU A 157 -7.52 12.90 5.17
CA LEU A 157 -7.31 13.07 3.73
C LEU A 157 -5.91 13.56 3.36
N PRO A 158 -5.32 14.58 3.99
CA PRO A 158 -3.97 15.04 3.66
C PRO A 158 -2.91 13.94 3.86
N LEU A 159 -2.98 13.15 4.94
CA LEU A 159 -2.05 12.06 5.17
C LEU A 159 -2.22 10.94 4.14
N ALA A 160 -3.46 10.66 3.73
CA ALA A 160 -3.74 9.73 2.64
C ALA A 160 -3.15 10.24 1.32
N VAL A 161 -3.28 11.54 0.99
CA VAL A 161 -2.69 12.13 -0.22
C VAL A 161 -1.16 12.05 -0.20
N ILE A 162 -0.52 12.41 0.92
CA ILE A 162 0.94 12.30 1.07
C ILE A 162 1.38 10.85 0.83
N THR A 163 0.71 9.89 1.46
CA THR A 163 1.03 8.46 1.34
C THR A 163 0.80 7.96 -0.08
N PHE A 164 -0.30 8.37 -0.72
CA PHE A 164 -0.60 8.03 -2.12
C PHE A 164 0.51 8.50 -3.05
N LEU A 165 0.93 9.76 -2.95
CA LEU A 165 1.95 10.35 -3.82
C LEU A 165 3.33 9.73 -3.59
N ALA A 166 3.72 9.52 -2.33
CA ALA A 166 4.99 8.88 -1.99
C ALA A 166 5.03 7.42 -2.47
N MET A 167 3.92 6.68 -2.29
CA MET A 167 3.81 5.31 -2.75
C MET A 167 3.81 5.21 -4.27
N LEU A 168 3.13 6.13 -4.97
CA LEU A 168 3.11 6.20 -6.43
C LEU A 168 4.50 6.46 -7.00
N SER A 169 5.26 7.39 -6.38
CA SER A 169 6.67 7.62 -6.68
C SER A 169 7.47 6.32 -6.60
N ARG A 170 7.33 5.59 -5.50
CA ARG A 170 8.04 4.34 -5.26
C ARG A 170 7.66 3.22 -6.22
N GLU A 171 6.36 3.01 -6.46
CA GLU A 171 5.88 1.91 -7.32
C GLU A 171 6.32 2.12 -8.79
N ILE A 172 6.32 3.37 -9.29
CA ILE A 172 6.84 3.69 -10.63
C ILE A 172 8.34 3.33 -10.75
N LEU A 173 9.16 3.64 -9.73
CA LEU A 173 10.58 3.26 -9.74
C LEU A 173 10.76 1.75 -9.65
N LYS A 174 9.96 1.09 -8.84
CA LYS A 174 10.01 -0.36 -8.70
C LYS A 174 9.72 -1.07 -10.02
N ASP A 175 8.69 -0.65 -10.75
CA ASP A 175 8.41 -1.20 -12.08
C ASP A 175 9.54 -0.89 -13.07
N ALA A 176 10.20 0.27 -12.92
CA ALA A 176 11.36 0.60 -13.74
C ALA A 176 12.60 -0.25 -13.40
N GLU A 177 12.77 -0.69 -12.16
CA GLU A 177 13.79 -1.68 -11.75
C GLU A 177 13.50 -3.08 -12.30
N ASP A 178 12.22 -3.44 -12.45
CA ASP A 178 11.76 -4.77 -12.84
C ASP A 178 11.36 -4.88 -14.33
N ILE A 179 11.64 -3.85 -15.15
CA ILE A 179 11.18 -3.70 -16.55
C ILE A 179 11.47 -4.91 -17.45
N ASP A 180 12.62 -5.59 -17.26
CA ASP A 180 12.98 -6.77 -18.04
C ASP A 180 12.13 -7.99 -17.65
N GLY A 181 11.82 -8.11 -16.35
CA GLY A 181 10.91 -9.12 -15.83
C GLY A 181 9.47 -8.92 -16.33
N ASP A 182 9.00 -7.67 -16.30
CA ASP A 182 7.67 -7.30 -16.79
C ASP A 182 7.53 -7.57 -18.29
N ARG A 183 8.55 -7.23 -19.08
CA ARG A 183 8.59 -7.54 -20.52
C ARG A 183 8.51 -9.06 -20.79
N ALA A 184 9.29 -9.84 -20.06
CA ALA A 184 9.29 -11.29 -20.19
C ALA A 184 7.95 -11.92 -19.74
N GLY A 185 7.29 -11.29 -18.76
CA GLY A 185 5.96 -11.70 -18.26
C GLY A 185 4.78 -11.23 -19.12
N GLY A 186 5.01 -10.44 -20.17
CA GLY A 186 3.96 -9.90 -21.04
C GLY A 186 3.11 -8.81 -20.38
N ALA A 187 3.59 -8.18 -19.30
CA ALA A 187 2.94 -7.03 -18.69
C ALA A 187 3.10 -5.77 -19.57
N ASP A 188 2.15 -4.84 -19.46
CA ASP A 188 2.22 -3.54 -20.14
C ASP A 188 2.33 -2.44 -19.07
N THR A 189 3.49 -2.38 -18.41
CA THR A 189 3.75 -1.40 -17.36
C THR A 189 4.20 -0.05 -17.89
N LEU A 190 4.06 1.00 -17.08
CA LEU A 190 4.41 2.36 -17.48
C LEU A 190 5.87 2.49 -17.96
N PRO A 191 6.89 1.92 -17.29
CA PRO A 191 8.27 2.00 -17.73
C PRO A 191 8.53 1.32 -19.09
N LEU A 192 7.77 0.29 -19.44
CA LEU A 192 7.85 -0.34 -20.78
C LEU A 192 7.46 0.63 -21.90
N ARG A 193 6.55 1.56 -21.63
CA ARG A 193 6.09 2.56 -22.62
C ARG A 193 6.98 3.80 -22.67
N ILE A 194 7.43 4.32 -21.53
CA ILE A 194 8.12 5.62 -21.48
C ILE A 194 9.63 5.51 -21.19
N GLY A 195 10.12 4.33 -20.83
CA GLY A 195 11.51 4.05 -20.49
C GLY A 195 11.89 4.44 -19.04
N VAL A 196 13.05 3.94 -18.58
CA VAL A 196 13.54 4.11 -17.21
C VAL A 196 13.72 5.60 -16.85
N LYS A 197 14.36 6.38 -17.73
CA LYS A 197 14.66 7.79 -17.46
C LYS A 197 13.42 8.66 -17.24
N LYS A 198 12.37 8.47 -18.07
CA LYS A 198 11.12 9.23 -17.90
C LYS A 198 10.34 8.75 -16.68
N SER A 199 10.42 7.45 -16.36
CA SER A 199 9.83 6.90 -15.14
C SER A 199 10.50 7.46 -13.89
N ALA A 200 11.83 7.61 -13.87
CA ALA A 200 12.55 8.24 -12.79
C ALA A 200 12.17 9.72 -12.61
N LEU A 201 12.02 10.47 -13.71
CA LEU A 201 11.56 11.86 -13.66
C LEU A 201 10.12 11.95 -13.10
N LEU A 202 9.22 11.10 -13.57
CA LEU A 202 7.83 11.09 -13.08
C LEU A 202 7.75 10.72 -11.60
N SER A 203 8.54 9.73 -11.17
CA SER A 203 8.67 9.39 -9.76
C SER A 203 9.15 10.58 -8.93
N PHE A 204 10.17 11.28 -9.39
CA PHE A 204 10.67 12.49 -8.72
C PHE A 204 9.60 13.58 -8.60
N VAL A 205 8.79 13.80 -9.63
CA VAL A 205 7.66 14.75 -9.59
C VAL A 205 6.65 14.35 -8.50
N PHE A 206 6.31 13.07 -8.39
CA PHE A 206 5.42 12.60 -7.33
C PHE A 206 6.04 12.69 -5.93
N ALA A 207 7.36 12.47 -5.81
CA ALA A 207 8.06 12.68 -4.54
C ALA A 207 8.01 14.17 -4.12
N VAL A 208 8.26 15.10 -5.05
CA VAL A 208 8.14 16.56 -4.79
C VAL A 208 6.72 16.92 -4.40
N ALA A 209 5.70 16.37 -5.07
CA ALA A 209 4.30 16.60 -4.72
C ALA A 209 3.96 16.05 -3.33
N ALA A 210 4.48 14.88 -2.94
CA ALA A 210 4.32 14.33 -1.60
C ALA A 210 4.93 15.24 -0.53
N VAL A 211 6.15 15.74 -0.78
CA VAL A 211 6.83 16.69 0.11
C VAL A 211 6.09 18.03 0.18
N ALA A 212 5.56 18.54 -0.92
CA ALA A 212 4.73 19.75 -0.87
C ALA A 212 3.45 19.52 -0.05
N ALA A 213 2.81 18.36 -0.17
CA ALA A 213 1.63 18.00 0.60
C ALA A 213 1.94 17.79 2.09
N SER A 214 3.17 17.38 2.47
CA SER A 214 3.60 17.19 3.86
C SER A 214 3.62 18.47 4.69
N ALA A 215 3.53 19.63 4.04
CA ALA A 215 3.36 20.91 4.73
C ALA A 215 1.94 21.10 5.32
N VAL A 216 0.92 20.39 4.82
CA VAL A 216 -0.48 20.59 5.26
C VAL A 216 -0.68 20.28 6.75
N PRO A 217 -0.16 19.18 7.32
CA PRO A 217 -0.32 18.85 8.72
C PRO A 217 0.34 19.86 9.70
N TYR A 218 1.17 20.78 9.21
CA TYR A 218 1.65 21.90 10.01
C TYR A 218 0.51 22.71 10.63
N ALA A 219 -0.62 22.82 9.92
CA ALA A 219 -1.80 23.52 10.43
C ALA A 219 -2.39 22.89 11.72
N TRP A 220 -2.07 21.63 12.00
CA TRP A 220 -2.57 20.88 13.17
C TRP A 220 -1.52 20.77 14.26
N TRP A 221 -0.25 20.47 13.86
CA TRP A 221 0.82 20.11 14.78
C TRP A 221 1.87 21.22 14.99
N GLY A 222 1.75 22.34 14.27
CA GLY A 222 2.58 23.53 14.45
C GLY A 222 4.07 23.30 14.21
N LEU A 223 4.89 24.15 14.81
CA LEU A 223 6.34 24.21 14.56
C LEU A 223 7.09 22.93 14.94
N TRP A 224 6.64 22.19 15.94
CA TRP A 224 7.32 21.01 16.44
C TRP A 224 7.22 19.80 15.48
N TYR A 225 6.24 19.80 14.58
CA TYR A 225 6.14 18.83 13.49
C TYR A 225 7.25 18.99 12.45
N LEU A 226 7.68 20.24 12.17
CA LEU A 226 8.56 20.55 11.04
C LEU A 226 9.93 19.86 11.07
N PRO A 227 10.68 19.80 12.19
CA PRO A 227 11.98 19.14 12.18
C PRO A 227 11.92 17.68 11.80
N GLY A 228 10.93 16.96 12.31
CA GLY A 228 10.74 15.54 12.01
C GLY A 228 10.41 15.31 10.54
N ILE A 229 9.42 16.03 10.01
CA ILE A 229 9.00 15.85 8.61
C ILE A 229 10.05 16.35 7.62
N ALA A 230 10.79 17.43 7.93
CA ALA A 230 11.85 17.93 7.06
C ALA A 230 12.97 16.90 6.83
N ILE A 231 13.33 16.14 7.87
CA ILE A 231 14.31 15.04 7.72
C ILE A 231 13.76 13.96 6.80
N VAL A 232 12.49 13.58 6.97
CA VAL A 232 11.83 12.58 6.13
C VAL A 232 11.75 13.06 4.68
N ASP A 233 11.35 14.29 4.47
CA ASP A 233 11.23 14.91 3.15
C ASP A 233 12.57 14.96 2.42
N LEU A 234 13.65 15.30 3.12
CA LEU A 234 15.00 15.24 2.57
C LEU A 234 15.39 13.82 2.15
N VAL A 235 15.04 12.81 2.95
CA VAL A 235 15.30 11.40 2.60
C VAL A 235 14.50 10.99 1.36
N ILE A 236 13.22 11.36 1.27
CA ILE A 236 12.35 11.05 0.12
C ILE A 236 12.86 11.73 -1.15
N LEU A 237 13.20 13.03 -1.09
CA LEU A 237 13.74 13.77 -2.23
C LEU A 237 15.10 13.23 -2.66
N ALA A 238 16.01 12.98 -1.71
CA ALA A 238 17.32 12.41 -2.01
C ALA A 238 17.21 11.01 -2.63
N ALA A 239 16.29 10.18 -2.14
CA ALA A 239 16.03 8.86 -2.69
C ALA A 239 15.54 8.94 -4.14
N ALA A 240 14.52 9.74 -4.42
CA ALA A 240 13.99 9.92 -5.76
C ALA A 240 15.01 10.59 -6.72
N ALA A 241 15.80 11.55 -6.24
CA ALA A 241 16.82 12.23 -7.01
C ALA A 241 17.96 11.30 -7.49
N ARG A 242 18.31 10.27 -6.68
CA ARG A 242 19.31 9.26 -7.07
C ARG A 242 18.91 8.49 -8.32
N ALA A 243 17.62 8.39 -8.63
CA ALA A 243 17.12 7.70 -9.80
C ALA A 243 17.26 8.54 -11.10
N LEU A 244 17.31 9.87 -11.02
CA LEU A 244 17.25 10.78 -12.17
C LEU A 244 18.37 10.56 -13.23
N PRO A 245 19.64 10.27 -12.87
CA PRO A 245 20.69 10.03 -13.85
C PRO A 245 20.57 8.66 -14.52
N CYS A 246 19.75 7.73 -13.99
CA CYS A 246 19.69 6.36 -14.46
C CYS A 246 18.89 6.24 -15.76
N SER A 247 19.44 5.48 -16.71
CA SER A 247 18.79 5.17 -18.00
C SER A 247 18.57 3.67 -18.22
N ASP A 248 19.13 2.83 -17.34
CA ASP A 248 18.98 1.38 -17.36
C ASP A 248 18.51 0.82 -16.01
N PRO A 249 17.83 -0.36 -16.00
CA PRO A 249 17.24 -0.94 -14.79
C PRO A 249 18.29 -1.33 -13.73
N ALA A 250 19.45 -1.84 -14.17
CA ALA A 250 20.47 -2.32 -13.25
C ALA A 250 21.11 -1.16 -12.48
N ALA A 251 21.44 -0.06 -13.19
CA ALA A 251 21.92 1.17 -12.56
C ALA A 251 20.88 1.74 -11.60
N LEU A 252 19.58 1.77 -11.98
CA LEU A 252 18.52 2.24 -11.12
C LEU A 252 18.43 1.40 -9.83
N LYS A 253 18.41 0.09 -9.94
CA LYS A 253 18.37 -0.84 -8.81
C LYS A 253 19.57 -0.67 -7.87
N ALA A 254 20.76 -0.42 -8.43
CA ALA A 254 21.97 -0.20 -7.65
C ALA A 254 21.92 1.08 -6.79
N THR A 255 21.07 2.06 -7.12
CA THR A 255 20.89 3.28 -6.31
C THR A 255 20.24 3.01 -4.95
N GLY A 256 19.48 1.92 -4.81
CA GLY A 256 18.66 1.63 -3.64
C GLY A 256 17.52 2.63 -3.40
N ALA A 257 17.14 3.42 -4.42
CA ALA A 257 16.14 4.49 -4.31
C ALA A 257 14.78 3.98 -3.79
N THR A 258 14.28 2.88 -4.32
CA THR A 258 13.00 2.26 -3.89
C THR A 258 13.01 1.81 -2.43
N THR A 259 14.16 1.32 -1.95
CA THR A 259 14.36 0.93 -0.55
C THR A 259 14.40 2.15 0.36
N LEU A 260 15.08 3.21 -0.03
CA LEU A 260 15.13 4.46 0.73
C LEU A 260 13.76 5.15 0.79
N LEU A 261 13.02 5.20 -0.32
CA LEU A 261 11.63 5.68 -0.33
C LEU A 261 10.76 4.91 0.65
N LYS A 262 10.89 3.58 0.68
CA LYS A 262 10.17 2.73 1.64
C LYS A 262 10.51 3.13 3.10
N TYR A 263 11.78 3.32 3.43
CA TYR A 263 12.16 3.74 4.78
C TYR A 263 11.68 5.15 5.11
N GLY A 264 11.72 6.09 4.15
CA GLY A 264 11.15 7.42 4.29
C GLY A 264 9.66 7.38 4.63
N MET A 265 8.87 6.54 3.95
CA MET A 265 7.44 6.37 4.25
C MET A 265 7.19 5.75 5.64
N PHE A 266 8.02 4.80 6.11
CA PHE A 266 7.91 4.31 7.48
C PHE A 266 8.29 5.38 8.50
N ALA A 267 9.32 6.17 8.22
CA ALA A 267 9.72 7.28 9.08
C ALA A 267 8.62 8.36 9.15
N SER A 268 7.94 8.67 8.03
CA SER A 268 6.81 9.61 8.04
C SER A 268 5.67 9.12 8.94
N LEU A 269 5.35 7.82 8.91
CA LEU A 269 4.34 7.25 9.80
C LEU A 269 4.72 7.44 11.27
N VAL A 270 6.00 7.27 11.61
CA VAL A 270 6.50 7.53 12.98
C VAL A 270 6.34 9.01 13.34
N VAL A 271 6.72 9.93 12.45
CA VAL A 271 6.57 11.39 12.68
C VAL A 271 5.11 11.74 12.89
N PHE A 272 4.20 11.28 12.03
CA PHE A 272 2.76 11.53 12.16
C PHE A 272 2.20 10.99 13.49
N THR A 273 2.61 9.78 13.88
CA THR A 273 2.17 9.15 15.12
C THR A 273 2.65 9.94 16.34
N LEU A 274 3.95 10.29 16.37
CA LEU A 274 4.50 11.06 17.47
C LEU A 274 3.88 12.46 17.56
N SER A 275 3.67 13.12 16.41
CA SER A 275 3.01 14.43 16.40
C SER A 275 1.58 14.36 16.92
N ALA A 276 0.81 13.33 16.55
CA ALA A 276 -0.56 13.17 17.03
C ALA A 276 -0.67 12.84 18.53
N ILE A 277 0.39 12.29 19.14
CA ILE A 277 0.40 11.94 20.58
C ILE A 277 0.96 13.08 21.43
N LEU A 278 1.95 13.81 20.91
CA LEU A 278 2.74 14.76 21.70
C LEU A 278 2.33 16.23 21.49
N LEU A 279 1.64 16.53 20.38
CA LEU A 279 1.27 17.89 19.98
C LEU A 279 -0.25 18.07 19.90
#